data_795a757d01234788a9af1ea08b0bc49f
#
_entry.id   795a757d01234788a9af1ea08b0bc49f
#
_cell.length_a   1.000
_cell.length_b   1.000
_cell.length_c   1.000
_cell.angle_alpha   90.00
_cell.angle_beta   90.00
_cell.angle_gamma   90.00
#
_symmetry.space_group_name_H-M   'P 1'
#
loop_
_entity.id
_entity.type
_entity.pdbx_description
1 polymer ?
#
loop_
_entity_poly.entity_id
_entity_poly.type
_entity_poly.pdbx_seq_one_letter_code
_entity_poly.pdbx_strand_id
1 'polypeptide(L)'
;MSITFPRVKGIFQELGFSPAVATILALLCTECPRQQVSYAGRELHVATGPRALPQGACTSPALSNLAARALDRRLTGLAKKLGWNFTRYADDLTFSTNGEPAQKTAWILARLRHIAQEENFTVNEKKTRIQRPNTQQSVTGIVVNKRPNIPREMVRRVRAILHAAKSTGLKAQNREEHPHFESWVGGMISYIHMVNPERAAKLKAEFETVKGS
;
A
#
# COMPACT_ATOMS: atom_id res chain seq x y z
N MET A 1 -6.71 -3.52 -13.37
CA MET A 1 -8.14 -3.90 -13.52
C MET A 1 -8.78 -3.95 -12.15
N SER A 2 -10.00 -3.47 -12.01
CA SER A 2 -10.73 -3.59 -10.75
C SER A 2 -11.35 -4.99 -10.63
N ILE A 3 -11.55 -5.45 -9.39
CA ILE A 3 -12.19 -6.74 -9.10
C ILE A 3 -13.69 -6.56 -9.30
N THR A 4 -14.18 -7.15 -10.39
CA THR A 4 -15.56 -6.97 -10.87
C THR A 4 -16.59 -7.78 -10.06
N PHE A 5 -17.87 -7.41 -10.16
CA PHE A 5 -18.98 -8.11 -9.53
C PHE A 5 -18.99 -9.63 -9.77
N PRO A 6 -18.81 -10.17 -11.00
CA PRO A 6 -18.80 -11.61 -11.19
C PRO A 6 -17.70 -12.31 -10.40
N ARG A 7 -16.51 -11.69 -10.28
CA ARG A 7 -15.41 -12.24 -9.50
C ARG A 7 -15.73 -12.26 -8.01
N VAL A 8 -16.34 -11.18 -7.48
CA VAL A 8 -16.76 -11.09 -6.08
C VAL A 8 -17.84 -12.13 -5.79
N LYS A 9 -18.84 -12.29 -6.67
CA LYS A 9 -19.86 -13.35 -6.56
C LYS A 9 -19.20 -14.73 -6.53
N GLY A 10 -18.25 -15.02 -7.40
CA GLY A 10 -17.50 -16.29 -7.41
C GLY A 10 -16.79 -16.56 -6.09
N ILE A 11 -16.18 -15.55 -5.47
CA ILE A 11 -15.54 -15.67 -4.14
C ILE A 11 -16.57 -16.12 -3.09
N PHE A 12 -17.76 -15.50 -3.04
CA PHE A 12 -18.79 -15.92 -2.08
C PHE A 12 -19.30 -17.33 -2.34
N GLN A 13 -19.40 -17.75 -3.61
CA GLN A 13 -19.75 -19.13 -3.95
C GLN A 13 -18.68 -20.13 -3.51
N GLU A 14 -17.39 -19.82 -3.70
CA GLU A 14 -16.27 -20.63 -3.18
C GLU A 14 -16.26 -20.74 -1.65
N LEU A 15 -16.78 -19.73 -0.95
CA LEU A 15 -16.98 -19.75 0.50
C LEU A 15 -18.20 -20.58 0.95
N GLY A 16 -18.95 -21.17 0.01
CA GLY A 16 -20.07 -22.06 0.29
C GLY A 16 -21.45 -21.39 0.31
N PHE A 17 -21.56 -20.11 -0.04
CA PHE A 17 -22.86 -19.44 -0.15
C PHE A 17 -23.61 -19.88 -1.41
N SER A 18 -24.93 -20.01 -1.30
CA SER A 18 -25.80 -20.31 -2.46
C SER A 18 -25.68 -19.19 -3.52
N PRO A 19 -25.94 -19.50 -4.81
CA PRO A 19 -25.83 -18.48 -5.88
C PRO A 19 -26.69 -17.24 -5.65
N ALA A 20 -27.85 -17.38 -5.01
CA ALA A 20 -28.73 -16.25 -4.68
C ALA A 20 -28.10 -15.35 -3.59
N VAL A 21 -27.64 -15.94 -2.48
CA VAL A 21 -26.99 -15.22 -1.38
C VAL A 21 -25.67 -14.57 -1.87
N ALA A 22 -24.85 -15.32 -2.62
CA ALA A 22 -23.61 -14.79 -3.20
C ALA A 22 -23.86 -13.59 -4.10
N THR A 23 -24.98 -13.57 -4.84
CA THR A 23 -25.37 -12.43 -5.67
C THR A 23 -25.68 -11.20 -4.81
N ILE A 24 -26.49 -11.37 -3.74
CA ILE A 24 -26.84 -10.27 -2.83
C ILE A 24 -25.57 -9.71 -2.16
N LEU A 25 -24.72 -10.58 -1.61
CA LEU A 25 -23.48 -10.16 -0.96
C LEU A 25 -22.56 -9.42 -1.94
N ALA A 26 -22.43 -9.90 -3.16
CA ALA A 26 -21.63 -9.24 -4.19
C ALA A 26 -22.20 -7.88 -4.61
N LEU A 27 -23.54 -7.73 -4.65
CA LEU A 27 -24.19 -6.43 -4.90
C LEU A 27 -23.89 -5.43 -3.78
N LEU A 28 -23.93 -5.85 -2.52
CA LEU A 28 -23.62 -5.00 -1.37
C LEU A 28 -22.13 -4.58 -1.32
N CYS A 29 -21.24 -5.42 -1.83
CA CYS A 29 -19.79 -5.18 -1.81
C CYS A 29 -19.25 -4.50 -3.07
N THR A 30 -20.06 -4.24 -4.09
CA THR A 30 -19.60 -3.66 -5.36
C THR A 30 -20.44 -2.47 -5.77
N GLU A 31 -19.80 -1.54 -6.48
CA GLU A 31 -20.42 -0.31 -6.94
C GLU A 31 -20.09 -0.05 -8.42
N CYS A 32 -21.01 0.60 -9.16
CA CYS A 32 -20.73 1.16 -10.47
C CYS A 32 -20.11 2.55 -10.31
N PRO A 33 -19.02 2.87 -11.01
CA PRO A 33 -18.59 4.26 -11.12
C PRO A 33 -19.70 5.08 -11.77
N ARG A 34 -20.00 6.25 -11.20
CA ARG A 34 -21.09 7.11 -11.66
C ARG A 34 -20.56 8.50 -11.99
N GLN A 35 -21.16 9.11 -12.99
CA GLN A 35 -20.93 10.50 -13.34
C GLN A 35 -22.23 11.29 -13.16
N GLN A 36 -22.12 12.46 -12.55
CA GLN A 36 -23.25 13.37 -12.44
C GLN A 36 -23.45 14.06 -13.78
N VAL A 37 -24.67 13.99 -14.31
CA VAL A 37 -25.05 14.58 -15.59
C VAL A 37 -26.34 15.37 -15.38
N SER A 38 -26.38 16.61 -15.86
CA SER A 38 -27.60 17.40 -15.89
C SER A 38 -28.38 17.09 -17.19
N TYR A 39 -29.61 16.62 -17.05
CA TYR A 39 -30.49 16.34 -18.16
C TYR A 39 -31.90 16.90 -17.89
N ALA A 40 -32.43 17.68 -18.79
CA ALA A 40 -33.75 18.31 -18.66
C ALA A 40 -33.96 19.05 -17.31
N GLY A 41 -32.93 19.75 -16.79
CA GLY A 41 -32.97 20.46 -15.51
C GLY A 41 -32.91 19.56 -14.26
N ARG A 42 -32.66 18.29 -14.43
CA ARG A 42 -32.46 17.33 -13.33
C ARG A 42 -31.03 16.79 -13.28
N GLU A 43 -30.50 16.67 -12.07
CA GLU A 43 -29.21 16.03 -11.87
C GLU A 43 -29.39 14.50 -11.75
N LEU A 44 -28.72 13.76 -12.62
CA LEU A 44 -28.76 12.29 -12.68
C LEU A 44 -27.38 11.72 -12.44
N HIS A 45 -27.31 10.60 -11.72
CA HIS A 45 -26.07 9.83 -11.54
C HIS A 45 -26.05 8.63 -12.49
N VAL A 46 -25.37 8.77 -13.61
CA VAL A 46 -25.30 7.76 -14.67
C VAL A 46 -24.12 6.83 -14.44
N ALA A 47 -24.37 5.52 -14.50
CA ALA A 47 -23.31 4.51 -14.41
C ALA A 47 -22.40 4.57 -15.64
N THR A 48 -21.08 4.70 -15.44
CA THR A 48 -20.09 4.86 -16.52
C THR A 48 -19.20 3.62 -16.71
N GLY A 49 -19.41 2.56 -15.92
CA GLY A 49 -18.62 1.34 -16.02
C GLY A 49 -19.23 0.14 -15.27
N PRO A 50 -18.59 -1.02 -15.34
CA PRO A 50 -19.06 -2.23 -14.67
C PRO A 50 -18.95 -2.09 -13.14
N ARG A 51 -19.83 -2.82 -12.44
CA ARG A 51 -19.72 -2.95 -10.98
C ARG A 51 -18.40 -3.62 -10.59
N ALA A 52 -17.70 -3.01 -9.64
CA ALA A 52 -16.43 -3.49 -9.10
C ALA A 52 -16.29 -3.13 -7.61
N LEU A 53 -15.26 -3.62 -6.94
CA LEU A 53 -14.94 -3.21 -5.57
C LEU A 53 -14.65 -1.71 -5.52
N PRO A 54 -15.37 -0.92 -4.70
CA PRO A 54 -15.10 0.49 -4.54
C PRO A 54 -13.83 0.71 -3.71
N GLN A 55 -13.15 1.83 -3.95
CA GLN A 55 -12.05 2.26 -3.11
C GLN A 55 -12.61 2.84 -1.80
N GLY A 56 -11.98 2.47 -0.67
CA GLY A 56 -12.36 2.98 0.65
C GLY A 56 -13.47 2.21 1.36
N ALA A 57 -14.15 1.24 0.72
CA ALA A 57 -15.12 0.41 1.42
C ALA A 57 -14.43 -0.58 2.38
N CYS A 58 -15.03 -0.79 3.55
CA CYS A 58 -14.49 -1.66 4.60
C CYS A 58 -14.33 -3.14 4.16
N THR A 59 -15.13 -3.61 3.20
CA THR A 59 -15.08 -4.97 2.65
C THR A 59 -14.02 -5.15 1.56
N SER A 60 -13.62 -4.09 0.87
CA SER A 60 -12.72 -4.16 -0.28
C SER A 60 -11.34 -4.77 0.03
N PRO A 61 -10.67 -4.49 1.18
CA PRO A 61 -9.40 -5.12 1.49
C PRO A 61 -9.49 -6.64 1.65
N ALA A 62 -10.51 -7.14 2.34
CA ALA A 62 -10.71 -8.58 2.53
C ALA A 62 -11.01 -9.29 1.20
N LEU A 63 -11.94 -8.75 0.41
CA LEU A 63 -12.31 -9.33 -0.89
C LEU A 63 -11.17 -9.26 -1.92
N SER A 64 -10.36 -8.19 -1.93
CA SER A 64 -9.17 -8.13 -2.78
C SER A 64 -8.10 -9.15 -2.38
N ASN A 65 -7.93 -9.42 -1.08
CA ASN A 65 -7.04 -10.48 -0.63
C ASN A 65 -7.54 -11.87 -1.04
N LEU A 66 -8.83 -12.13 -0.94
CA LEU A 66 -9.43 -13.38 -1.42
C LEU A 66 -9.27 -13.55 -2.94
N ALA A 67 -9.52 -12.48 -3.71
CA ALA A 67 -9.33 -12.49 -5.16
C ALA A 67 -7.88 -12.77 -5.57
N ALA A 68 -6.89 -12.37 -4.75
CA ALA A 68 -5.47 -12.57 -5.05
C ALA A 68 -4.92 -13.95 -4.59
N ARG A 69 -5.72 -14.82 -3.96
CA ARG A 69 -5.24 -16.11 -3.43
C ARG A 69 -4.56 -17.01 -4.49
N ALA A 70 -5.12 -17.09 -5.68
CA ALA A 70 -4.54 -17.88 -6.77
C ALA A 70 -3.21 -17.28 -7.24
N LEU A 71 -3.15 -15.95 -7.40
CA LEU A 71 -1.93 -15.21 -7.69
C LEU A 71 -0.84 -15.47 -6.64
N ASP A 72 -1.18 -15.33 -5.35
CA ASP A 72 -0.25 -15.57 -4.24
C ASP A 72 0.33 -16.97 -4.23
N ARG A 73 -0.52 -17.98 -4.44
CA ARG A 73 -0.10 -19.39 -4.51
C ARG A 73 0.88 -19.63 -5.65
N ARG A 74 0.60 -19.10 -6.83
CA ARG A 74 1.44 -19.26 -8.03
C ARG A 74 2.76 -18.53 -7.89
N LEU A 75 2.75 -17.27 -7.40
CA LEU A 75 3.97 -16.48 -7.21
C LEU A 75 4.84 -17.03 -6.06
N THR A 76 4.23 -17.53 -4.98
CA THR A 76 4.96 -18.24 -3.92
C THR A 76 5.63 -19.51 -4.46
N GLY A 77 4.93 -20.29 -5.29
CA GLY A 77 5.50 -21.49 -5.93
C GLY A 77 6.66 -21.14 -6.86
N LEU A 78 6.54 -20.07 -7.63
CA LEU A 78 7.62 -19.55 -8.48
C LEU A 78 8.85 -19.14 -7.67
N ALA A 79 8.64 -18.35 -6.62
CA ALA A 79 9.71 -17.89 -5.73
C ALA A 79 10.46 -19.06 -5.09
N LYS A 80 9.73 -20.03 -4.51
CA LYS A 80 10.31 -21.23 -3.90
C LYS A 80 11.20 -22.03 -4.87
N LYS A 81 10.74 -22.23 -6.10
CA LYS A 81 11.52 -22.94 -7.15
C LYS A 81 12.85 -22.25 -7.49
N LEU A 82 12.94 -20.96 -7.28
CA LEU A 82 14.10 -20.14 -7.61
C LEU A 82 15.01 -19.84 -6.40
N GLY A 83 14.63 -20.27 -5.20
CA GLY A 83 15.31 -19.88 -3.96
C GLY A 83 15.11 -18.41 -3.59
N TRP A 84 13.98 -17.82 -3.98
CA TRP A 84 13.60 -16.45 -3.68
C TRP A 84 12.48 -16.42 -2.64
N ASN A 85 12.37 -15.29 -1.93
CA ASN A 85 11.24 -14.99 -1.08
C ASN A 85 10.22 -14.13 -1.85
N PHE A 86 8.95 -14.37 -1.57
CA PHE A 86 7.84 -13.59 -2.10
C PHE A 86 6.97 -13.11 -0.95
N THR A 87 6.60 -11.84 -0.99
CA THR A 87 5.63 -11.25 -0.07
C THR A 87 4.69 -10.31 -0.85
N ARG A 88 3.45 -10.20 -0.39
CA ARG A 88 2.48 -9.23 -0.90
C ARG A 88 1.90 -8.40 0.25
N TYR A 89 1.85 -7.11 0.05
CA TYR A 89 1.13 -6.17 0.89
C TYR A 89 0.12 -5.42 0.02
N ALA A 90 -1.16 -5.72 0.17
CA ALA A 90 -2.24 -5.25 -0.69
C ALA A 90 -1.94 -5.48 -2.19
N ASP A 91 -1.63 -4.44 -2.95
CA ASP A 91 -1.26 -4.46 -4.37
C ASP A 91 0.25 -4.46 -4.62
N ASP A 92 1.07 -4.29 -3.58
CA ASP A 92 2.53 -4.30 -3.70
C ASP A 92 3.08 -5.73 -3.59
N LEU A 93 3.75 -6.18 -4.66
CA LEU A 93 4.42 -7.47 -4.74
C LEU A 93 5.92 -7.29 -4.56
N THR A 94 6.54 -8.06 -3.67
CA THR A 94 7.98 -8.00 -3.43
C THR A 94 8.60 -9.37 -3.58
N PHE A 95 9.63 -9.46 -4.44
CA PHE A 95 10.52 -10.61 -4.55
C PHE A 95 11.90 -10.23 -4.00
N SER A 96 12.49 -11.06 -3.18
CA SER A 96 13.82 -10.83 -2.62
C SER A 96 14.67 -12.09 -2.59
N THR A 97 15.98 -11.92 -2.70
CA THR A 97 16.97 -12.99 -2.59
C THR A 97 18.30 -12.45 -2.08
N ASN A 98 19.05 -13.28 -1.38
CA ASN A 98 20.44 -13.02 -0.96
C ASN A 98 21.46 -13.72 -1.89
N GLY A 99 21.00 -14.50 -2.89
CA GLY A 99 21.85 -15.22 -3.82
C GLY A 99 22.27 -14.37 -5.04
N GLU A 100 22.84 -15.02 -6.04
CA GLU A 100 23.25 -14.44 -7.33
C GLU A 100 22.04 -14.08 -8.22
N PRO A 101 21.50 -12.85 -8.15
CA PRO A 101 20.17 -12.55 -8.68
C PRO A 101 20.19 -12.02 -10.11
N ALA A 102 21.33 -11.57 -10.62
CA ALA A 102 21.36 -10.72 -11.82
C ALA A 102 20.83 -11.43 -13.07
N GLN A 103 21.15 -12.71 -13.25
CA GLN A 103 20.81 -13.46 -14.47
C GLN A 103 19.33 -13.86 -14.55
N LYS A 104 18.62 -13.96 -13.42
CA LYS A 104 17.22 -14.43 -13.38
C LYS A 104 16.18 -13.32 -13.24
N THR A 105 16.60 -12.08 -12.95
CA THR A 105 15.66 -10.99 -12.65
C THR A 105 14.73 -10.66 -13.82
N ALA A 106 15.24 -10.55 -15.04
CA ALA A 106 14.42 -10.28 -16.23
C ALA A 106 13.41 -11.41 -16.50
N TRP A 107 13.85 -12.65 -16.35
CA TRP A 107 13.00 -13.81 -16.50
C TRP A 107 11.89 -13.86 -15.45
N ILE A 108 12.22 -13.57 -14.17
CA ILE A 108 11.22 -13.49 -13.08
C ILE A 108 10.17 -12.43 -13.39
N LEU A 109 10.58 -11.23 -13.82
CA LEU A 109 9.66 -10.16 -14.20
C LEU A 109 8.73 -10.57 -15.34
N ALA A 110 9.27 -11.22 -16.38
CA ALA A 110 8.47 -11.72 -17.48
C ALA A 110 7.45 -12.76 -17.01
N ARG A 111 7.89 -13.69 -16.15
CA ARG A 111 7.02 -14.74 -15.60
C ARG A 111 5.97 -14.20 -14.65
N LEU A 112 6.32 -13.20 -13.83
CA LEU A 112 5.39 -12.49 -12.96
C LEU A 112 4.28 -11.81 -13.78
N ARG A 113 4.65 -11.08 -14.83
CA ARG A 113 3.68 -10.43 -15.74
C ARG A 113 2.69 -11.42 -16.34
N HIS A 114 3.21 -12.54 -16.83
CA HIS A 114 2.39 -13.60 -17.40
C HIS A 114 1.42 -14.17 -16.37
N ILE A 115 1.89 -14.53 -15.16
CA ILE A 115 1.04 -15.06 -14.11
C ILE A 115 -0.01 -14.02 -13.66
N ALA A 116 0.39 -12.76 -13.52
CA ALA A 116 -0.53 -11.70 -13.15
C ALA A 116 -1.65 -11.53 -14.21
N GLN A 117 -1.29 -11.56 -15.49
CA GLN A 117 -2.24 -11.46 -16.59
C GLN A 117 -3.23 -12.64 -16.61
N GLU A 118 -2.77 -13.87 -16.41
CA GLU A 118 -3.63 -15.06 -16.34
C GLU A 118 -4.60 -15.00 -15.15
N GLU A 119 -4.19 -14.37 -14.04
CA GLU A 119 -5.05 -14.13 -12.86
C GLU A 119 -5.88 -12.83 -12.98
N ASN A 120 -5.95 -12.22 -14.15
CA ASN A 120 -6.67 -10.97 -14.42
C ASN A 120 -6.19 -9.77 -13.60
N PHE A 121 -4.89 -9.69 -13.33
CA PHE A 121 -4.23 -8.52 -12.73
C PHE A 121 -3.28 -7.89 -13.75
N THR A 122 -3.11 -6.57 -13.63
CA THR A 122 -2.19 -5.81 -14.48
C THR A 122 -1.04 -5.26 -13.65
N VAL A 123 0.20 -5.53 -14.04
CA VAL A 123 1.39 -4.99 -13.40
C VAL A 123 1.56 -3.52 -13.76
N ASN A 124 1.81 -2.67 -12.76
CA ASN A 124 2.11 -1.26 -12.98
C ASN A 124 3.60 -1.08 -13.28
N GLU A 125 3.95 -1.01 -14.55
CA GLU A 125 5.35 -0.89 -14.99
C GLU A 125 6.05 0.36 -14.47
N LYS A 126 5.32 1.48 -14.32
CA LYS A 126 5.89 2.74 -13.80
C LYS A 126 6.31 2.64 -12.33
N LYS A 127 5.68 1.74 -11.57
CA LYS A 127 6.01 1.46 -10.16
C LYS A 127 6.97 0.29 -9.98
N THR A 128 7.19 -0.53 -11.03
CA THR A 128 8.08 -1.69 -10.96
C THR A 128 9.53 -1.25 -10.82
N ARG A 129 10.23 -1.74 -9.80
CA ARG A 129 11.61 -1.36 -9.46
C ARG A 129 12.47 -2.57 -9.16
N ILE A 130 13.72 -2.53 -9.62
CA ILE A 130 14.77 -3.47 -9.24
C ILE A 130 15.72 -2.73 -8.30
N GLN A 131 15.82 -3.20 -7.06
CA GLN A 131 16.65 -2.58 -6.03
C GLN A 131 17.86 -3.48 -5.72
N ARG A 132 19.05 -2.97 -5.88
CA ARG A 132 20.31 -3.69 -5.69
C ARG A 132 20.95 -3.35 -4.33
N PRO A 133 21.88 -4.20 -3.79
CA PRO A 133 22.51 -3.97 -2.48
C PRO A 133 23.24 -2.64 -2.33
N ASN A 134 23.79 -2.09 -3.43
CA ASN A 134 24.51 -0.82 -3.44
C ASN A 134 23.60 0.42 -3.46
N THR A 135 22.27 0.23 -3.53
CA THR A 135 21.28 1.31 -3.48
C THR A 135 20.39 1.16 -2.26
N GLN A 136 19.61 2.19 -1.96
CA GLN A 136 18.61 2.08 -0.91
C GLN A 136 17.51 1.12 -1.33
N GLN A 137 17.38 0.02 -0.58
CA GLN A 137 16.30 -0.94 -0.74
C GLN A 137 15.16 -0.59 0.21
N SER A 138 13.97 -0.41 -0.32
CA SER A 138 12.78 -0.09 0.48
C SER A 138 11.59 -0.97 0.11
N VAL A 139 10.88 -1.43 1.12
CA VAL A 139 9.63 -2.20 0.98
C VAL A 139 8.57 -1.51 1.83
N THR A 140 7.44 -1.16 1.25
CA THR A 140 6.33 -0.44 1.93
C THR A 140 6.78 0.79 2.74
N GLY A 141 7.77 1.55 2.22
CA GLY A 141 8.32 2.75 2.88
C GLY A 141 9.41 2.51 3.91
N ILE A 142 9.71 1.24 4.24
CA ILE A 142 10.76 0.87 5.20
C ILE A 142 12.03 0.50 4.45
N VAL A 143 13.18 1.04 4.86
CA VAL A 143 14.50 0.69 4.33
C VAL A 143 14.92 -0.66 4.91
N VAL A 144 15.32 -1.62 4.05
CA VAL A 144 15.56 -3.02 4.43
C VAL A 144 16.96 -3.54 4.10
N ASN A 145 17.93 -2.69 3.75
CA ASN A 145 19.27 -3.11 3.32
C ASN A 145 20.00 -4.06 4.31
N LYS A 146 20.19 -3.63 5.56
CA LYS A 146 20.86 -4.42 6.61
C LYS A 146 19.94 -4.76 7.76
N ARG A 147 19.13 -3.81 8.17
CA ARG A 147 18.09 -3.90 9.19
C ARG A 147 16.96 -2.94 8.85
N PRO A 148 15.72 -3.22 9.26
CA PRO A 148 14.61 -2.28 9.08
C PRO A 148 14.96 -0.90 9.62
N ASN A 149 14.71 0.13 8.84
CA ASN A 149 14.98 1.51 9.22
C ASN A 149 14.05 2.47 8.45
N ILE A 150 13.96 3.69 8.93
CA ILE A 150 13.22 4.77 8.29
C ILE A 150 14.12 5.51 7.29
N PRO A 151 13.57 6.02 6.15
CA PRO A 151 14.33 6.86 5.22
C PRO A 151 15.00 8.03 5.94
N ARG A 152 16.27 8.28 5.61
CA ARG A 152 17.08 9.34 6.26
C ARG A 152 16.45 10.72 6.15
N GLU A 153 15.79 10.99 5.04
CA GLU A 153 15.11 12.28 4.78
C GLU A 153 14.02 12.56 5.80
N MET A 154 13.19 11.57 6.10
CA MET A 154 12.13 11.69 7.10
C MET A 154 12.69 12.02 8.49
N VAL A 155 13.74 11.32 8.90
CA VAL A 155 14.40 11.59 10.20
C VAL A 155 15.06 12.96 10.23
N ARG A 156 15.69 13.39 9.13
CA ARG A 156 16.27 14.73 8.99
C ARG A 156 15.20 15.82 9.07
N ARG A 157 14.07 15.62 8.40
CA ARG A 157 12.92 16.54 8.44
C ARG A 157 12.41 16.73 9.87
N VAL A 158 12.15 15.66 10.60
CA VAL A 158 11.70 15.73 12.00
C VAL A 158 12.73 16.43 12.88
N ARG A 159 14.02 16.10 12.74
CA ARG A 159 15.10 16.77 13.48
C ARG A 159 15.17 18.27 13.20
N ALA A 160 15.06 18.67 11.93
CA ALA A 160 15.10 20.08 11.55
C ALA A 160 13.92 20.84 12.16
N ILE A 161 12.73 20.27 12.13
CA ILE A 161 11.53 20.85 12.77
C ILE A 161 11.75 21.03 14.27
N LEU A 162 12.18 19.98 14.98
CA LEU A 162 12.40 20.04 16.43
C LEU A 162 13.50 21.02 16.81
N HIS A 163 14.60 21.04 16.06
CA HIS A 163 15.70 21.98 16.29
C HIS A 163 15.26 23.43 16.14
N ALA A 164 14.56 23.76 15.06
CA ALA A 164 14.08 25.12 14.82
C ALA A 164 12.97 25.51 15.81
N ALA A 165 12.14 24.57 16.24
CA ALA A 165 11.09 24.81 17.23
C ALA A 165 11.63 25.25 18.61
N LYS A 166 12.87 24.91 18.96
CA LYS A 166 13.51 25.37 20.21
C LYS A 166 13.64 26.89 20.30
N SER A 167 13.77 27.57 19.17
CA SER A 167 13.94 29.04 19.12
C SER A 167 12.67 29.79 18.70
N THR A 168 11.85 29.20 17.84
CA THR A 168 10.72 29.90 17.22
C THR A 168 9.35 29.32 17.59
N GLY A 169 9.33 28.26 18.39
CA GLY A 169 8.12 27.50 18.70
C GLY A 169 7.72 26.52 17.60
N LEU A 170 6.96 25.49 18.01
CA LEU A 170 6.56 24.41 17.09
C LEU A 170 5.59 24.90 16.01
N LYS A 171 4.66 25.79 16.36
CA LYS A 171 3.67 26.34 15.42
C LYS A 171 4.30 27.10 14.26
N ALA A 172 5.41 27.83 14.49
CA ALA A 172 6.12 28.56 13.45
C ALA A 172 6.78 27.65 12.40
N GLN A 173 6.96 26.37 12.69
CA GLN A 173 7.52 25.39 11.76
C GLN A 173 6.49 24.76 10.83
N ASN A 174 5.20 25.08 10.98
CA ASN A 174 4.11 24.57 10.14
C ASN A 174 4.03 25.28 8.79
N ARG A 175 5.05 25.09 7.96
CA ARG A 175 5.14 25.73 6.61
C ARG A 175 4.13 25.18 5.59
N GLU A 176 3.58 24.00 5.83
CA GLU A 176 2.61 23.32 4.96
C GLU A 176 1.17 23.52 5.45
N GLU A 177 0.96 24.39 6.43
CA GLU A 177 -0.36 24.70 7.01
C GLU A 177 -1.16 23.48 7.46
N HIS A 178 -0.46 22.48 8.01
CA HIS A 178 -1.11 21.24 8.45
C HIS A 178 -2.06 21.52 9.63
N PRO A 179 -3.36 21.16 9.55
CA PRO A 179 -4.36 21.57 10.56
C PRO A 179 -4.07 21.04 11.96
N HIS A 180 -3.36 19.93 12.09
CA HIS A 180 -2.99 19.30 13.36
C HIS A 180 -1.48 19.04 13.41
N PHE A 181 -0.67 20.07 13.23
CA PHE A 181 0.78 19.93 13.02
C PHE A 181 1.50 19.25 14.18
N GLU A 182 1.17 19.59 15.42
CA GLU A 182 1.75 18.94 16.62
C GLU A 182 1.47 17.43 16.62
N SER A 183 0.22 17.04 16.40
CA SER A 183 -0.18 15.64 16.31
C SER A 183 0.51 14.93 15.13
N TRP A 184 0.70 15.62 14.02
CA TRP A 184 1.41 15.09 12.86
C TRP A 184 2.89 14.82 13.18
N VAL A 185 3.59 15.76 13.84
CA VAL A 185 4.99 15.55 14.27
C VAL A 185 5.08 14.39 15.25
N GLY A 186 4.16 14.30 16.22
CA GLY A 186 4.06 13.18 17.17
C GLY A 186 3.84 11.85 16.47
N GLY A 187 2.98 11.82 15.44
CA GLY A 187 2.74 10.65 14.58
C GLY A 187 3.98 10.20 13.82
N MET A 188 4.76 11.16 13.27
CA MET A 188 6.03 10.87 12.60
C MET A 188 7.06 10.27 13.57
N ILE A 189 7.16 10.77 14.78
CA ILE A 189 8.05 10.21 15.81
C ILE A 189 7.59 8.81 16.23
N SER A 190 6.30 8.58 16.36
CA SER A 190 5.73 7.26 16.66
C SER A 190 6.00 6.25 15.54
N TYR A 191 5.91 6.67 14.29
CA TYR A 191 6.28 5.85 13.13
C TYR A 191 7.77 5.49 13.14
N ILE A 192 8.65 6.45 13.47
CA ILE A 192 10.09 6.19 13.63
C ILE A 192 10.32 5.20 14.78
N HIS A 193 9.57 5.33 15.88
CA HIS A 193 9.67 4.45 17.04
C HIS A 193 9.31 3.00 16.72
N MET A 194 8.28 2.78 15.93
CA MET A 194 7.85 1.45 15.51
C MET A 194 8.99 0.66 14.83
N VAL A 195 9.85 1.35 14.06
CA VAL A 195 10.92 0.71 13.28
C VAL A 195 12.28 0.80 13.96
N ASN A 196 12.56 1.88 14.68
CA ASN A 196 13.84 2.13 15.35
C ASN A 196 13.62 2.89 16.68
N PRO A 197 13.31 2.15 17.78
CA PRO A 197 13.00 2.74 19.09
C PRO A 197 14.12 3.62 19.66
N GLU A 198 15.39 3.17 19.53
CA GLU A 198 16.54 3.90 20.08
C GLU A 198 16.68 5.30 19.45
N ARG A 199 16.45 5.38 18.13
CA ARG A 199 16.52 6.65 17.41
C ARG A 199 15.36 7.57 17.73
N ALA A 200 14.18 7.00 17.92
CA ALA A 200 12.99 7.74 18.25
C ALA A 200 13.01 8.30 19.68
N ALA A 201 13.64 7.61 20.62
CA ALA A 201 13.70 8.05 22.03
C ALA A 201 14.27 9.48 22.16
N LYS A 202 15.34 9.79 21.42
CA LYS A 202 15.93 11.14 21.40
C LYS A 202 14.98 12.18 20.81
N LEU A 203 14.31 11.83 19.69
CA LEU A 203 13.35 12.73 19.04
C LEU A 203 12.12 12.98 19.92
N LYS A 204 11.67 11.94 20.62
CA LYS A 204 10.54 12.07 21.56
C LYS A 204 10.88 13.00 22.73
N ALA A 205 12.06 12.84 23.33
CA ALA A 205 12.52 13.73 24.39
C ALA A 205 12.60 15.20 23.92
N GLU A 206 13.15 15.45 22.73
CA GLU A 206 13.18 16.79 22.16
C GLU A 206 11.78 17.34 21.83
N PHE A 207 10.87 16.48 21.37
CA PHE A 207 9.49 16.88 21.08
C PHE A 207 8.75 17.33 22.34
N GLU A 208 8.87 16.61 23.45
CA GLU A 208 8.23 16.99 24.72
C GLU A 208 8.72 18.34 25.25
N THR A 209 9.95 18.79 24.90
CA THR A 209 10.45 20.11 25.31
C THR A 209 9.87 21.27 24.50
N VAL A 210 9.37 21.02 23.29
CA VAL A 210 8.83 22.05 22.37
C VAL A 210 7.33 21.92 22.15
N LYS A 211 6.71 20.94 22.77
CA LYS A 211 5.27 20.70 22.69
C LYS A 211 4.51 21.83 23.40
N GLY A 212 3.48 22.35 22.76
CA GLY A 212 2.66 23.43 23.31
C GLY A 212 3.24 24.84 23.18
N SER A 213 4.41 25.00 22.50
CA SER A 213 5.05 26.29 22.23
C SER A 213 4.62 26.92 20.90
#